data_85339adba2b40a3199389ea9b18df530
#
_entry.id   85339adba2b40a3199389ea9b18df530
#
_cell.length_a   1.000
_cell.length_b   1.000
_cell.length_c   1.000
_cell.angle_alpha   90.00
_cell.angle_beta   90.00
_cell.angle_gamma   90.00
#
_symmetry.space_group_name_H-M   'P 1'
#
loop_
_entity.id
_entity.type
_entity.pdbx_description
1 polymer ?
#
loop_
_entity_poly.entity_id
_entity_poly.type
_entity_poly.pdbx_seq_one_letter_code
_entity_poly.pdbx_strand_id
1 'polypeptide(L)'
;MHILLPILLITTIVAVLMPEDKIRGVNLLQSRTVPMTDVKTGVSLKRLKNIGVNTIAVIPFLEQASINSATIMISLVITEEQLLSAIRQAKRESFRTILKPQILLKEGWHGDVVFMNDADWQEWFANYQRLIVAYAKLAERESVDIFVVGTELKKTTHRDEWSALIANVREHYSGEISYAAHNLSGFRTVKFWQLLDSASLTMYPALSKDDDLAEAETVILKMVDELGQEARILNMPVWVAEVGIPSYQGATAKPWAWRHLNDIGLVQDQDMQSHIVEIWIKALTKEWNKGVLLWSWFNDPDAGGIGDTGYTIQNKKAEEAVKCLWKGDCDVNV
;
A
#
# COMPACT_ATOMS: atom_id res chain seq x y z
N MET A 1 43.34 -18.93 -41.94
CA MET A 1 42.40 -17.81 -41.80
C MET A 1 41.18 -18.34 -41.03
N HIS A 2 41.24 -18.28 -39.70
CA HIS A 2 40.12 -18.76 -38.84
C HIS A 2 39.17 -17.62 -38.59
N ILE A 3 37.96 -17.77 -39.11
CA ILE A 3 36.86 -16.83 -38.87
C ILE A 3 36.22 -17.20 -37.52
N LEU A 4 36.48 -16.39 -36.48
CA LEU A 4 35.76 -16.44 -35.21
C LEU A 4 34.40 -15.78 -35.41
N LEU A 5 33.32 -16.59 -35.38
CA LEU A 5 31.96 -16.07 -35.23
C LEU A 5 31.76 -15.61 -33.77
N PRO A 6 31.20 -14.42 -33.54
CA PRO A 6 30.79 -14.01 -32.18
C PRO A 6 29.56 -14.81 -31.77
N ILE A 7 29.66 -15.52 -30.65
CA ILE A 7 28.52 -16.12 -29.96
C ILE A 7 27.74 -14.98 -29.30
N LEU A 8 26.57 -14.64 -29.87
CA LEU A 8 25.62 -13.73 -29.30
C LEU A 8 24.95 -14.43 -28.11
N LEU A 9 25.36 -14.10 -26.89
CA LEU A 9 24.66 -14.55 -25.70
C LEU A 9 23.32 -13.80 -25.60
N ILE A 10 22.25 -14.45 -26.04
CA ILE A 10 20.89 -13.97 -25.81
C ILE A 10 20.57 -14.31 -24.36
N THR A 11 20.72 -13.35 -23.47
CA THR A 11 20.20 -13.42 -22.12
C THR A 11 18.68 -13.31 -22.19
N THR A 12 18.00 -14.45 -22.21
CA THR A 12 16.55 -14.52 -22.05
C THR A 12 16.22 -14.06 -20.63
N ILE A 13 15.68 -12.85 -20.49
CA ILE A 13 15.07 -12.40 -19.25
C ILE A 13 13.81 -13.24 -19.08
N VAL A 14 13.87 -14.29 -18.26
CA VAL A 14 12.69 -15.03 -17.82
C VAL A 14 12.00 -14.12 -16.81
N ALA A 15 10.96 -13.42 -17.24
CA ALA A 15 10.08 -12.71 -16.32
C ALA A 15 9.45 -13.73 -15.38
N VAL A 16 9.85 -13.72 -14.11
CA VAL A 16 9.20 -14.53 -13.08
C VAL A 16 7.88 -13.85 -12.75
N LEU A 17 6.83 -14.23 -13.45
CA LEU A 17 5.48 -13.71 -13.24
C LEU A 17 4.99 -14.12 -11.84
N MET A 18 4.42 -13.17 -11.10
CA MET A 18 3.74 -13.50 -9.85
C MET A 18 2.51 -14.37 -10.16
N PRO A 19 2.26 -15.46 -9.40
CA PRO A 19 1.06 -16.28 -9.55
C PRO A 19 -0.23 -15.47 -9.53
N GLU A 20 -1.26 -15.90 -10.25
CA GLU A 20 -2.51 -15.14 -10.40
C GLU A 20 -3.31 -14.99 -9.09
N ASP A 21 -3.14 -15.90 -8.15
CA ASP A 21 -3.77 -15.88 -6.83
C ASP A 21 -3.16 -14.86 -5.87
N LYS A 22 -1.94 -14.39 -6.14
CA LYS A 22 -1.26 -13.38 -5.32
C LYS A 22 -1.83 -11.98 -5.53
N ILE A 23 -1.72 -11.16 -4.48
CA ILE A 23 -2.09 -9.75 -4.54
C ILE A 23 -1.07 -9.00 -5.41
N ARG A 24 -1.54 -8.47 -6.53
CA ARG A 24 -0.86 -7.51 -7.39
C ARG A 24 -1.72 -6.26 -7.40
N GLY A 25 -1.48 -5.36 -6.47
CA GLY A 25 -2.45 -4.32 -6.20
C GLY A 25 -1.89 -2.93 -6.08
N VAL A 26 -2.82 -1.99 -5.93
CA VAL A 26 -2.53 -0.58 -5.68
C VAL A 26 -3.42 -0.05 -4.57
N ASN A 27 -2.92 0.96 -3.86
CA ASN A 27 -3.70 1.82 -2.99
C ASN A 27 -4.34 2.90 -3.87
N LEU A 28 -5.68 2.86 -4.00
CA LEU A 28 -6.45 3.78 -4.83
C LEU A 28 -6.80 5.04 -4.03
N LEU A 29 -6.30 6.17 -4.47
CA LEU A 29 -6.54 7.49 -3.90
C LEU A 29 -7.49 8.31 -4.76
N GLN A 30 -8.30 9.15 -4.12
CA GLN A 30 -9.11 10.14 -4.85
C GLN A 30 -8.24 11.31 -5.29
N SER A 31 -8.31 11.64 -6.57
CA SER A 31 -7.74 12.88 -7.12
C SER A 31 -8.47 14.10 -6.53
N ARG A 32 -7.78 15.23 -6.45
CA ARG A 32 -8.38 16.49 -5.98
C ARG A 32 -9.47 17.01 -6.91
N THR A 33 -9.43 16.66 -8.18
CA THR A 33 -10.29 17.19 -9.25
C THR A 33 -11.31 16.21 -9.76
N VAL A 34 -11.12 14.91 -9.49
CA VAL A 34 -11.99 13.83 -9.97
C VAL A 34 -12.55 13.05 -8.78
N PRO A 35 -13.83 13.17 -8.45
CA PRO A 35 -14.44 12.35 -7.39
C PRO A 35 -14.55 10.89 -7.81
N MET A 36 -14.56 9.95 -6.86
CA MET A 36 -14.68 8.51 -7.14
C MET A 36 -16.00 8.11 -7.86
N THR A 37 -16.98 9.00 -7.88
CA THR A 37 -18.24 8.81 -8.61
C THR A 37 -18.15 9.16 -10.10
N ASP A 38 -17.06 9.82 -10.52
CA ASP A 38 -16.86 10.22 -11.90
C ASP A 38 -16.59 9.01 -12.82
N VAL A 39 -17.03 9.09 -14.08
CA VAL A 39 -16.77 8.08 -15.11
C VAL A 39 -15.28 7.84 -15.37
N LYS A 40 -14.43 8.85 -15.16
CA LYS A 40 -12.96 8.74 -15.24
C LYS A 40 -12.39 7.68 -14.29
N THR A 41 -13.04 7.46 -13.13
CA THR A 41 -12.65 6.38 -12.21
C THR A 41 -12.70 5.02 -12.92
N GLY A 42 -13.74 4.73 -13.69
CA GLY A 42 -13.85 3.50 -14.47
C GLY A 42 -12.76 3.39 -15.55
N VAL A 43 -12.39 4.50 -16.19
CA VAL A 43 -11.27 4.53 -17.15
C VAL A 43 -9.96 4.19 -16.47
N SER A 44 -9.68 4.80 -15.30
CA SER A 44 -8.48 4.55 -14.50
C SER A 44 -8.40 3.09 -14.05
N LEU A 45 -9.51 2.51 -13.59
CA LEU A 45 -9.56 1.09 -13.18
C LEU A 45 -9.31 0.13 -14.35
N LYS A 46 -9.85 0.39 -15.54
CA LYS A 46 -9.56 -0.43 -16.73
C LYS A 46 -8.08 -0.38 -17.10
N ARG A 47 -7.44 0.78 -16.96
CA ARG A 47 -6.00 0.91 -17.17
C ARG A 47 -5.21 0.04 -16.18
N LEU A 48 -5.58 0.03 -14.88
CA LEU A 48 -5.00 -0.86 -13.88
C LEU A 48 -5.10 -2.35 -14.29
N LYS A 49 -6.25 -2.75 -14.81
CA LYS A 49 -6.43 -4.11 -15.33
C LYS A 49 -5.46 -4.44 -16.47
N ASN A 50 -5.23 -3.45 -17.37
CA ASN A 50 -4.33 -3.61 -18.51
C ASN A 50 -2.86 -3.75 -18.10
N ILE A 51 -2.44 -3.22 -16.97
CA ILE A 51 -1.08 -3.39 -16.44
C ILE A 51 -0.94 -4.58 -15.47
N GLY A 52 -1.96 -5.43 -15.35
CA GLY A 52 -1.90 -6.69 -14.57
C GLY A 52 -2.26 -6.58 -13.09
N VAL A 53 -2.79 -5.44 -12.65
CA VAL A 53 -3.36 -5.30 -11.31
C VAL A 53 -4.60 -6.19 -11.17
N ASN A 54 -4.72 -6.88 -10.03
CA ASN A 54 -5.86 -7.72 -9.69
C ASN A 54 -6.56 -7.31 -8.40
N THR A 55 -5.96 -6.38 -7.63
CA THR A 55 -6.44 -6.00 -6.30
C THR A 55 -6.41 -4.49 -6.11
N ILE A 56 -7.49 -3.92 -5.57
CA ILE A 56 -7.63 -2.49 -5.27
C ILE A 56 -7.87 -2.31 -3.77
N ALA A 57 -7.02 -1.55 -3.10
CA ALA A 57 -7.30 -1.06 -1.75
C ALA A 57 -7.94 0.33 -1.82
N VAL A 58 -9.16 0.45 -1.32
CA VAL A 58 -9.85 1.73 -1.16
C VAL A 58 -9.66 2.23 0.27
N ILE A 59 -9.30 3.50 0.41
CA ILE A 59 -8.87 4.07 1.70
C ILE A 59 -9.85 5.14 2.15
N PRO A 60 -10.79 4.82 3.06
CA PRO A 60 -11.51 5.85 3.78
C PRO A 60 -10.60 6.48 4.84
N PHE A 61 -10.62 7.80 4.92
CA PHE A 61 -9.85 8.51 5.93
C PHE A 61 -10.68 8.83 7.16
N LEU A 62 -10.05 8.72 8.31
CA LEU A 62 -10.50 9.24 9.58
C LEU A 62 -9.64 10.45 9.94
N GLU A 63 -10.17 11.39 10.69
CA GLU A 63 -9.44 12.59 11.13
C GLU A 63 -9.30 12.60 12.65
N GLN A 64 -8.11 12.92 13.11
CA GLN A 64 -7.77 13.14 14.51
C GLN A 64 -6.92 14.43 14.60
N ALA A 65 -7.16 15.25 15.63
CA ALA A 65 -6.52 16.56 15.71
C ALA A 65 -5.01 16.45 15.98
N SER A 66 -4.62 15.57 16.91
CA SER A 66 -3.22 15.37 17.34
C SER A 66 -3.02 13.97 17.90
N ILE A 67 -1.80 13.59 18.20
CA ILE A 67 -1.43 12.26 18.71
C ILE A 67 -2.05 11.92 20.06
N ASN A 68 -2.52 12.90 20.82
CA ASN A 68 -3.14 12.75 22.14
C ASN A 68 -4.61 13.20 22.17
N SER A 69 -5.28 13.31 21.04
CA SER A 69 -6.71 13.56 20.94
C SER A 69 -7.46 12.22 20.92
N ALA A 70 -8.35 11.98 21.87
CA ALA A 70 -9.20 10.78 21.84
C ALA A 70 -10.35 10.89 20.84
N THR A 71 -10.67 12.10 20.35
CA THR A 71 -11.74 12.32 19.38
C THR A 71 -11.27 11.96 17.95
N ILE A 72 -12.01 11.05 17.32
CA ILE A 72 -11.81 10.63 15.94
C ILE A 72 -13.11 10.85 15.17
N MET A 73 -13.01 11.39 13.96
CA MET A 73 -14.15 11.67 13.08
C MET A 73 -13.93 11.03 11.70
N ILE A 74 -15.02 10.81 10.96
CA ILE A 74 -14.93 10.46 9.54
C ILE A 74 -14.45 11.68 8.77
N SER A 75 -13.42 11.52 7.95
CA SER A 75 -12.96 12.58 7.06
C SER A 75 -13.90 12.77 5.89
N LEU A 76 -14.06 14.02 5.48
CA LEU A 76 -14.84 14.38 4.28
C LEU A 76 -14.01 14.36 2.99
N VAL A 77 -12.75 13.92 3.04
CA VAL A 77 -11.89 13.75 1.84
C VAL A 77 -12.52 12.76 0.86
N ILE A 78 -13.15 11.70 1.36
CA ILE A 78 -13.95 10.75 0.58
C ILE A 78 -15.27 10.55 1.31
N THR A 79 -16.39 10.87 0.66
CA THR A 79 -17.72 10.61 1.21
C THR A 79 -18.07 9.12 1.15
N GLU A 80 -19.09 8.68 1.93
CA GLU A 80 -19.55 7.27 1.84
C GLU A 80 -20.01 6.92 0.42
N GLU A 81 -20.70 7.83 -0.27
CA GLU A 81 -21.13 7.64 -1.66
C GLU A 81 -19.94 7.40 -2.60
N GLN A 82 -18.88 8.19 -2.47
CA GLN A 82 -17.64 8.05 -3.25
C GLN A 82 -16.93 6.75 -2.92
N LEU A 83 -16.86 6.38 -1.65
CA LEU A 83 -16.29 5.11 -1.18
C LEU A 83 -17.02 3.90 -1.78
N LEU A 84 -18.36 3.91 -1.70
CA LEU A 84 -19.20 2.87 -2.29
C LEU A 84 -19.04 2.79 -3.80
N SER A 85 -18.99 3.95 -4.47
CA SER A 85 -18.75 4.02 -5.91
C SER A 85 -17.44 3.37 -6.30
N ALA A 86 -16.34 3.67 -5.59
CA ALA A 86 -15.02 3.07 -5.86
C ALA A 86 -15.04 1.54 -5.70
N ILE A 87 -15.58 1.03 -4.59
CA ILE A 87 -15.68 -0.41 -4.33
C ILE A 87 -16.49 -1.11 -5.43
N ARG A 88 -17.69 -0.58 -5.74
CA ARG A 88 -18.58 -1.17 -6.73
C ARG A 88 -18.00 -1.12 -8.15
N GLN A 89 -17.29 -0.05 -8.51
CA GLN A 89 -16.60 0.05 -9.80
C GLN A 89 -15.45 -0.96 -9.87
N ALA A 90 -14.63 -1.10 -8.82
CA ALA A 90 -13.56 -2.09 -8.76
C ALA A 90 -14.12 -3.53 -8.91
N LYS A 91 -15.22 -3.84 -8.22
CA LYS A 91 -15.88 -5.17 -8.33
C LYS A 91 -16.44 -5.43 -9.72
N ARG A 92 -17.04 -4.43 -10.39
CA ARG A 92 -17.51 -4.60 -11.79
C ARG A 92 -16.38 -4.94 -12.75
N GLU A 93 -15.19 -4.43 -12.51
CA GLU A 93 -13.99 -4.76 -13.29
C GLU A 93 -13.29 -6.03 -12.76
N SER A 94 -13.94 -6.81 -11.88
CA SER A 94 -13.42 -8.07 -11.31
C SER A 94 -12.10 -7.92 -10.57
N PHE A 95 -11.93 -6.83 -9.83
CA PHE A 95 -10.85 -6.70 -8.87
C PHE A 95 -11.21 -7.35 -7.54
N ARG A 96 -10.23 -7.97 -6.87
CA ARG A 96 -10.26 -8.17 -5.43
C ARG A 96 -10.24 -6.80 -4.75
N THR A 97 -11.04 -6.63 -3.72
CA THR A 97 -11.20 -5.35 -3.03
C THR A 97 -10.69 -5.43 -1.60
N ILE A 98 -9.99 -4.40 -1.18
CA ILE A 98 -9.54 -4.21 0.20
C ILE A 98 -10.10 -2.89 0.70
N LEU A 99 -10.72 -2.88 1.87
CA LEU A 99 -11.08 -1.67 2.59
C LEU A 99 -10.06 -1.42 3.70
N LYS A 100 -9.33 -0.32 3.58
CA LYS A 100 -8.18 0.00 4.45
C LYS A 100 -8.32 1.37 5.10
N PRO A 101 -9.09 1.52 6.20
CA PRO A 101 -9.21 2.79 6.92
C PRO A 101 -7.87 3.29 7.43
N GLN A 102 -7.64 4.61 7.32
CA GLN A 102 -6.41 5.25 7.77
C GLN A 102 -6.71 6.55 8.50
N ILE A 103 -6.00 6.82 9.60
CA ILE A 103 -6.13 8.07 10.35
C ILE A 103 -5.21 9.13 9.75
N LEU A 104 -5.76 10.30 9.45
CA LEU A 104 -5.03 11.52 9.15
C LEU A 104 -4.95 12.39 10.40
N LEU A 105 -3.76 12.81 10.79
CA LEU A 105 -3.56 13.80 11.83
C LEU A 105 -3.33 15.18 11.21
N LYS A 106 -3.87 16.20 11.86
CA LYS A 106 -3.50 17.59 11.50
C LYS A 106 -2.07 17.91 11.92
N GLU A 107 -1.64 17.35 13.05
CA GLU A 107 -0.30 17.51 13.61
C GLU A 107 0.25 16.17 14.07
N GLY A 108 1.46 15.82 13.59
CA GLY A 108 2.14 14.58 13.94
C GLY A 108 1.84 13.42 13.00
N TRP A 109 2.22 12.24 13.43
CA TRP A 109 2.02 10.99 12.69
C TRP A 109 1.15 10.03 13.49
N HIS A 110 0.16 9.41 12.86
CA HIS A 110 -0.81 8.53 13.53
C HIS A 110 -0.19 7.31 14.24
N GLY A 111 0.99 6.88 13.81
CA GLY A 111 1.73 5.84 14.52
C GLY A 111 2.24 6.24 15.90
N ASP A 112 2.23 7.54 16.21
CA ASP A 112 2.66 8.10 17.51
C ASP A 112 1.51 8.37 18.47
N VAL A 113 0.27 7.98 18.13
CA VAL A 113 -0.89 8.12 19.03
C VAL A 113 -0.59 7.49 20.38
N VAL A 114 -0.69 8.31 21.43
CA VAL A 114 -0.35 7.90 22.80
C VAL A 114 -1.12 8.74 23.82
N PHE A 115 -1.51 8.11 24.92
CA PHE A 115 -2.17 8.77 26.05
C PHE A 115 -1.45 8.45 27.36
N MET A 116 -1.55 9.38 28.32
CA MET A 116 -0.85 9.29 29.61
C MET A 116 -1.62 8.49 30.65
N ASN A 117 -2.91 8.23 30.45
CA ASN A 117 -3.77 7.51 31.37
C ASN A 117 -4.71 6.56 30.63
N ASP A 118 -5.23 5.57 31.36
CA ASP A 118 -6.09 4.54 30.76
C ASP A 118 -7.48 5.06 30.36
N ALA A 119 -7.99 6.11 30.98
CA ALA A 119 -9.30 6.65 30.63
C ALA A 119 -9.29 7.22 29.20
N ASP A 120 -8.24 7.98 28.83
CA ASP A 120 -8.08 8.52 27.47
C ASP A 120 -7.86 7.39 26.45
N TRP A 121 -7.12 6.33 26.82
CA TRP A 121 -6.99 5.13 25.97
C TRP A 121 -8.34 4.47 25.71
N GLN A 122 -9.14 4.27 26.76
CA GLN A 122 -10.48 3.68 26.63
C GLN A 122 -11.40 4.54 25.77
N GLU A 123 -11.37 5.87 25.94
CA GLU A 123 -12.14 6.78 25.09
C GLU A 123 -11.70 6.72 23.65
N TRP A 124 -10.39 6.71 23.37
CA TRP A 124 -9.87 6.61 22.01
C TRP A 124 -10.29 5.29 21.36
N PHE A 125 -10.12 4.17 22.04
CA PHE A 125 -10.52 2.87 21.50
C PHE A 125 -12.02 2.76 21.31
N ALA A 126 -12.84 3.33 22.19
CA ALA A 126 -14.29 3.38 22.02
C ALA A 126 -14.69 4.17 20.75
N ASN A 127 -14.08 5.33 20.55
CA ASN A 127 -14.30 6.14 19.35
C ASN A 127 -13.80 5.44 18.08
N TYR A 128 -12.60 4.88 18.11
CA TYR A 128 -12.02 4.15 16.97
C TYR A 128 -12.85 2.91 16.63
N GLN A 129 -13.20 2.07 17.61
CA GLN A 129 -14.01 0.87 17.43
C GLN A 129 -15.36 1.18 16.79
N ARG A 130 -16.06 2.23 17.26
CA ARG A 130 -17.35 2.64 16.68
C ARG A 130 -17.25 2.90 15.18
N LEU A 131 -16.17 3.54 14.73
CA LEU A 131 -15.95 3.87 13.31
C LEU A 131 -15.51 2.63 12.51
N ILE A 132 -14.60 1.83 13.05
CA ILE A 132 -14.11 0.62 12.40
C ILE A 132 -15.21 -0.42 12.23
N VAL A 133 -16.08 -0.61 13.23
CA VAL A 133 -17.25 -1.49 13.14
C VAL A 133 -18.25 -0.98 12.09
N ALA A 134 -18.41 0.33 11.95
CA ALA A 134 -19.25 0.88 10.88
C ALA A 134 -18.66 0.54 9.48
N TYR A 135 -17.34 0.63 9.32
CA TYR A 135 -16.68 0.20 8.08
C TYR A 135 -16.70 -1.33 7.89
N ALA A 136 -16.64 -2.12 8.96
CA ALA A 136 -16.80 -3.57 8.88
C ALA A 136 -18.18 -3.96 8.33
N LYS A 137 -19.25 -3.31 8.81
CA LYS A 137 -20.62 -3.47 8.28
C LYS A 137 -20.74 -3.06 6.81
N LEU A 138 -20.07 -1.98 6.43
CA LEU A 138 -19.99 -1.56 5.04
C LEU A 138 -19.24 -2.60 4.20
N ALA A 139 -18.12 -3.10 4.67
CA ALA A 139 -17.32 -4.13 4.00
C ALA A 139 -18.13 -5.41 3.77
N GLU A 140 -18.89 -5.87 4.75
CA GLU A 140 -19.80 -7.02 4.63
C GLU A 140 -20.88 -6.76 3.58
N ARG A 141 -21.61 -5.64 3.69
CA ARG A 141 -22.68 -5.27 2.75
C ARG A 141 -22.19 -5.22 1.29
N GLU A 142 -20.99 -4.69 1.06
CA GLU A 142 -20.41 -4.57 -0.28
C GLU A 142 -19.56 -5.81 -0.64
N SER A 143 -19.53 -6.83 0.21
CA SER A 143 -18.74 -8.07 0.03
C SER A 143 -17.28 -7.76 -0.31
N VAL A 144 -16.64 -6.87 0.44
CA VAL A 144 -15.20 -6.58 0.33
C VAL A 144 -14.43 -7.85 0.69
N ASP A 145 -13.33 -8.13 -0.01
CA ASP A 145 -12.59 -9.39 0.18
C ASP A 145 -11.67 -9.36 1.42
N ILE A 146 -11.04 -8.20 1.70
CA ILE A 146 -10.15 -8.03 2.87
C ILE A 146 -10.48 -6.73 3.58
N PHE A 147 -10.63 -6.78 4.90
CA PHE A 147 -10.79 -5.60 5.74
C PHE A 147 -9.56 -5.40 6.63
N VAL A 148 -8.94 -4.22 6.53
CA VAL A 148 -7.79 -3.84 7.36
C VAL A 148 -8.29 -3.04 8.55
N VAL A 149 -8.17 -3.58 9.75
CA VAL A 149 -8.70 -2.97 10.99
C VAL A 149 -7.90 -1.78 11.50
N GLY A 150 -6.72 -1.52 10.93
CA GLY A 150 -5.88 -0.37 11.26
C GLY A 150 -4.61 -0.34 10.42
N THR A 151 -4.10 0.86 10.19
CA THR A 151 -2.89 1.11 9.41
C THR A 151 -1.91 1.95 10.22
N GLU A 152 -0.70 1.43 10.42
CA GLU A 152 0.45 2.11 11.05
C GLU A 152 0.21 2.68 12.47
N LEU A 153 -0.74 2.20 13.22
CA LEU A 153 -1.03 2.65 14.59
C LEU A 153 -0.01 2.07 15.59
N LYS A 154 1.26 2.32 15.36
CA LYS A 154 2.42 1.62 15.97
C LYS A 154 2.40 1.61 17.49
N LYS A 155 2.17 2.77 18.13
CA LYS A 155 2.19 2.87 19.60
C LYS A 155 0.93 2.35 20.27
N THR A 156 -0.10 1.98 19.52
CA THR A 156 -1.33 1.38 20.07
C THR A 156 -1.26 -0.15 20.13
N THR A 157 -0.33 -0.79 19.38
CA THR A 157 -0.33 -2.25 19.14
C THR A 157 -0.07 -3.12 20.38
N HIS A 158 0.37 -2.52 21.47
CA HIS A 158 0.59 -3.21 22.74
C HIS A 158 -0.66 -3.25 23.62
N ARG A 159 -1.73 -2.53 23.26
CA ARG A 159 -2.96 -2.38 24.05
C ARG A 159 -3.87 -3.58 23.87
N ASP A 160 -4.47 -4.03 24.98
CA ASP A 160 -5.34 -5.20 25.02
C ASP A 160 -6.72 -4.93 24.39
N GLU A 161 -7.12 -3.67 24.26
CA GLU A 161 -8.37 -3.23 23.63
C GLU A 161 -8.50 -3.66 22.16
N TRP A 162 -7.40 -3.94 21.48
CA TRP A 162 -7.42 -4.52 20.14
C TRP A 162 -8.18 -5.83 20.07
N SER A 163 -8.10 -6.67 21.10
CA SER A 163 -8.80 -7.96 21.15
C SER A 163 -10.32 -7.78 21.09
N ALA A 164 -10.85 -6.83 21.88
CA ALA A 164 -12.28 -6.52 21.89
C ALA A 164 -12.72 -5.88 20.57
N LEU A 165 -11.91 -4.98 20.00
CA LEU A 165 -12.17 -4.36 18.70
C LEU A 165 -12.27 -5.41 17.58
N ILE A 166 -11.29 -6.32 17.51
CA ILE A 166 -11.25 -7.37 16.45
C ILE A 166 -12.44 -8.32 16.63
N ALA A 167 -12.78 -8.71 17.86
CA ALA A 167 -13.96 -9.53 18.13
C ALA A 167 -15.26 -8.87 17.63
N ASN A 168 -15.45 -7.58 17.93
CA ASN A 168 -16.58 -6.80 17.42
C ASN A 168 -16.60 -6.69 15.88
N VAL A 169 -15.45 -6.55 15.24
CA VAL A 169 -15.36 -6.57 13.77
C VAL A 169 -15.83 -7.91 13.23
N ARG A 170 -15.40 -9.03 13.84
CA ARG A 170 -15.82 -10.40 13.46
C ARG A 170 -17.33 -10.64 13.56
N GLU A 171 -18.00 -9.99 14.50
CA GLU A 171 -19.48 -10.10 14.61
C GLU A 171 -20.21 -9.49 13.40
N HIS A 172 -19.52 -8.65 12.64
CA HIS A 172 -20.14 -7.84 11.57
C HIS A 172 -19.50 -8.01 10.20
N TYR A 173 -18.37 -8.74 10.09
CA TYR A 173 -17.67 -8.98 8.85
C TYR A 173 -17.12 -10.41 8.81
N SER A 174 -17.55 -11.17 7.79
CA SER A 174 -17.22 -12.58 7.62
C SER A 174 -16.00 -12.81 6.73
N GLY A 175 -15.52 -11.80 6.01
CA GLY A 175 -14.37 -11.90 5.12
C GLY A 175 -13.03 -11.88 5.87
N GLU A 176 -11.95 -11.78 5.12
CA GLU A 176 -10.57 -11.78 5.67
C GLU A 176 -10.27 -10.47 6.41
N ILE A 177 -9.76 -10.57 7.64
CA ILE A 177 -9.33 -9.43 8.46
C ILE A 177 -7.81 -9.39 8.54
N SER A 178 -7.24 -8.19 8.33
CA SER A 178 -5.81 -7.91 8.46
C SER A 178 -5.54 -6.63 9.25
N TYR A 179 -4.28 -6.38 9.58
CA TYR A 179 -3.77 -5.12 10.13
C TYR A 179 -2.48 -4.76 9.39
N ALA A 180 -2.31 -3.50 8.99
CA ALA A 180 -1.12 -3.01 8.30
C ALA A 180 -0.14 -2.37 9.29
N ALA A 181 0.87 -3.12 9.75
CA ALA A 181 1.87 -2.63 10.68
C ALA A 181 2.87 -1.68 10.00
N HIS A 182 3.46 -0.75 10.78
CA HIS A 182 4.48 0.17 10.27
C HIS A 182 5.86 -0.47 10.23
N ASN A 183 6.39 -0.75 9.07
CA ASN A 183 7.69 -1.39 8.85
C ASN A 183 7.89 -2.68 9.68
N LEU A 184 9.02 -3.35 9.53
CA LEU A 184 9.37 -4.55 10.31
C LEU A 184 9.37 -4.31 11.82
N SER A 185 9.80 -3.12 12.27
CA SER A 185 9.85 -2.81 13.69
C SER A 185 8.46 -2.77 14.33
N GLY A 186 7.47 -2.22 13.64
CA GLY A 186 6.07 -2.25 14.07
C GLY A 186 5.46 -3.64 13.94
N PHE A 187 5.77 -4.37 12.87
CA PHE A 187 5.30 -5.74 12.65
C PHE A 187 5.64 -6.67 13.83
N ARG A 188 6.88 -6.59 14.33
CA ARG A 188 7.37 -7.37 15.48
C ARG A 188 6.69 -7.03 16.81
N THR A 189 6.04 -5.87 16.94
CA THR A 189 5.42 -5.43 18.20
C THR A 189 3.92 -5.69 18.28
N VAL A 190 3.28 -6.08 17.19
CA VAL A 190 1.83 -6.41 17.19
C VAL A 190 1.58 -7.68 18.00
N LYS A 191 0.73 -7.58 19.01
CA LYS A 191 0.40 -8.69 19.92
C LYS A 191 -0.81 -9.51 19.49
N PHE A 192 -1.59 -9.03 18.53
CA PHE A 192 -2.91 -9.59 18.17
C PHE A 192 -2.92 -10.27 16.78
N TRP A 193 -1.77 -10.61 16.20
CA TRP A 193 -1.73 -11.30 14.91
C TRP A 193 -2.60 -12.55 14.87
N GLN A 194 -2.60 -13.35 15.94
CA GLN A 194 -3.36 -14.61 16.04
C GLN A 194 -4.88 -14.43 16.05
N LEU A 195 -5.38 -13.19 16.16
CA LEU A 195 -6.80 -12.85 16.04
C LEU A 195 -7.22 -12.48 14.62
N LEU A 196 -6.25 -12.40 13.70
CA LEU A 196 -6.42 -11.99 12.30
C LEU A 196 -6.25 -13.20 11.37
N ASP A 197 -6.67 -13.05 10.11
CA ASP A 197 -6.52 -14.08 9.07
C ASP A 197 -5.21 -13.94 8.30
N SER A 198 -4.68 -12.72 8.22
CA SER A 198 -3.38 -12.44 7.61
C SER A 198 -2.70 -11.26 8.28
N ALA A 199 -1.37 -11.24 8.23
CA ALA A 199 -0.58 -10.11 8.68
C ALA A 199 -0.16 -9.25 7.49
N SER A 200 -0.14 -7.93 7.67
CA SER A 200 0.41 -7.05 6.65
C SER A 200 1.23 -5.90 7.25
N LEU A 201 2.00 -5.23 6.39
CA LEU A 201 2.82 -4.10 6.82
C LEU A 201 3.03 -3.12 5.66
N THR A 202 3.38 -1.89 6.01
CA THR A 202 3.91 -0.88 5.09
C THR A 202 5.43 -0.93 5.11
N MET A 203 6.10 -0.65 4.01
CA MET A 203 7.57 -0.72 3.91
C MET A 203 8.15 0.51 3.22
N TYR A 204 8.68 1.43 4.03
CA TYR A 204 9.34 2.66 3.55
C TYR A 204 10.68 2.85 4.27
N PRO A 205 11.68 1.96 4.09
CA PRO A 205 13.01 2.15 4.67
C PRO A 205 13.77 3.26 3.97
N ALA A 206 14.75 3.89 4.65
CA ALA A 206 15.80 4.61 3.95
C ALA A 206 16.57 3.60 3.08
N LEU A 207 16.70 3.88 1.79
CA LEU A 207 17.28 2.95 0.81
C LEU A 207 18.74 3.28 0.50
N SER A 208 19.03 4.56 0.24
CA SER A 208 20.36 5.05 -0.11
C SER A 208 20.43 6.55 0.18
N LYS A 209 21.64 7.09 0.37
CA LYS A 209 21.80 8.54 0.59
C LYS A 209 21.82 9.34 -0.70
N ASP A 210 22.36 8.77 -1.77
CA ASP A 210 22.73 9.48 -3.00
C ASP A 210 22.07 8.82 -4.25
N ASP A 211 20.87 8.22 -4.07
CA ASP A 211 20.16 7.46 -5.11
C ASP A 211 20.99 6.31 -5.71
N ASP A 212 21.90 5.72 -4.92
CA ASP A 212 22.64 4.52 -5.32
C ASP A 212 21.67 3.32 -5.35
N LEU A 213 21.36 2.87 -6.56
CA LEU A 213 20.40 1.79 -6.80
C LEU A 213 20.91 0.43 -6.32
N ALA A 214 22.23 0.19 -6.31
CA ALA A 214 22.80 -1.06 -5.81
C ALA A 214 22.73 -1.13 -4.26
N GLU A 215 22.97 -0.01 -3.57
CA GLU A 215 22.73 0.11 -2.14
C GLU A 215 21.25 -0.10 -1.81
N ALA A 216 20.35 0.55 -2.57
CA ALA A 216 18.91 0.43 -2.40
C ALA A 216 18.43 -1.03 -2.59
N GLU A 217 18.90 -1.73 -3.61
CA GLU A 217 18.59 -3.14 -3.83
C GLU A 217 19.04 -4.00 -2.65
N THR A 218 20.25 -3.78 -2.17
CA THR A 218 20.80 -4.51 -1.00
C THR A 218 19.92 -4.34 0.23
N VAL A 219 19.46 -3.11 0.52
CA VAL A 219 18.57 -2.80 1.64
C VAL A 219 17.22 -3.49 1.46
N ILE A 220 16.62 -3.41 0.27
CA ILE A 220 15.31 -4.03 -0.02
C ILE A 220 15.38 -5.54 0.15
N LEU A 221 16.38 -6.20 -0.46
CA LEU A 221 16.55 -7.65 -0.37
C LEU A 221 16.72 -8.11 1.08
N LYS A 222 17.53 -7.42 1.87
CA LYS A 222 17.71 -7.71 3.30
C LYS A 222 16.39 -7.60 4.06
N MET A 223 15.62 -6.53 3.84
CA MET A 223 14.34 -6.35 4.53
C MET A 223 13.32 -7.42 4.15
N VAL A 224 13.27 -7.81 2.88
CA VAL A 224 12.37 -8.88 2.42
C VAL A 224 12.77 -10.23 3.01
N ASP A 225 14.06 -10.52 3.14
CA ASP A 225 14.53 -11.74 3.79
C ASP A 225 14.20 -11.76 5.29
N GLU A 226 14.37 -10.64 5.99
CA GLU A 226 13.95 -10.49 7.39
C GLU A 226 12.42 -10.68 7.54
N LEU A 227 11.62 -10.07 6.66
CA LEU A 227 10.16 -10.28 6.65
C LEU A 227 9.80 -11.74 6.41
N GLY A 228 10.51 -12.43 5.53
CA GLY A 228 10.32 -13.87 5.29
C GLY A 228 10.64 -14.73 6.52
N GLN A 229 11.57 -14.30 7.37
CA GLN A 229 11.83 -14.95 8.67
C GLN A 229 10.66 -14.75 9.64
N GLU A 230 10.17 -13.52 9.76
CA GLU A 230 9.00 -13.21 10.59
C GLU A 230 7.74 -13.95 10.13
N ALA A 231 7.51 -14.05 8.81
CA ALA A 231 6.38 -14.77 8.25
C ALA A 231 6.41 -16.27 8.63
N ARG A 232 7.59 -16.89 8.61
CA ARG A 232 7.75 -18.28 9.04
C ARG A 232 7.51 -18.47 10.54
N ILE A 233 7.99 -17.54 11.37
CA ILE A 233 7.77 -17.57 12.83
C ILE A 233 6.27 -17.40 13.15
N LEU A 234 5.62 -16.46 12.47
CA LEU A 234 4.23 -16.14 12.68
C LEU A 234 3.29 -17.26 12.19
N ASN A 235 3.73 -18.03 11.20
CA ASN A 235 3.01 -19.15 10.58
C ASN A 235 1.61 -18.76 10.11
N MET A 236 1.49 -17.62 9.45
CA MET A 236 0.26 -17.13 8.82
C MET A 236 0.57 -16.40 7.50
N PRO A 237 -0.44 -16.21 6.61
CA PRO A 237 -0.24 -15.45 5.37
C PRO A 237 0.24 -14.03 5.67
N VAL A 238 1.31 -13.58 4.98
CA VAL A 238 1.84 -12.21 5.10
C VAL A 238 1.81 -11.54 3.73
N TRP A 239 1.46 -10.25 3.69
CA TRP A 239 1.49 -9.44 2.48
C TRP A 239 1.91 -8.00 2.78
N VAL A 240 2.35 -7.28 1.75
CA VAL A 240 2.84 -5.90 1.89
C VAL A 240 1.74 -4.93 1.49
N ALA A 241 1.22 -4.19 2.46
CA ALA A 241 0.10 -3.28 2.29
C ALA A 241 0.46 -1.94 1.63
N GLU A 242 1.73 -1.56 1.70
CA GLU A 242 2.26 -0.38 1.03
C GLU A 242 3.76 -0.51 0.78
N VAL A 243 4.16 -0.30 -0.48
CA VAL A 243 5.51 0.08 -0.88
C VAL A 243 5.43 1.15 -1.95
N GLY A 244 6.39 2.04 -1.97
CA GLY A 244 6.45 3.08 -2.99
C GLY A 244 7.61 4.01 -2.75
N ILE A 245 7.91 4.82 -3.74
CA ILE A 245 8.90 5.88 -3.67
C ILE A 245 8.43 7.05 -4.55
N PRO A 246 8.58 8.30 -4.10
CA PRO A 246 8.30 9.44 -4.96
C PRO A 246 9.35 9.58 -6.08
N SER A 247 8.96 10.20 -7.19
CA SER A 247 9.79 10.29 -8.40
C SER A 247 10.60 11.58 -8.46
N TYR A 248 11.43 11.87 -7.43
CA TYR A 248 12.36 12.99 -7.44
C TYR A 248 13.76 12.56 -6.97
N GLN A 249 14.79 13.28 -7.42
CA GLN A 249 16.19 13.02 -7.01
C GLN A 249 16.36 13.17 -5.50
N GLY A 250 17.04 12.22 -4.86
CA GLY A 250 17.24 12.18 -3.40
C GLY A 250 16.10 11.49 -2.63
N ALA A 251 15.08 10.95 -3.31
CA ALA A 251 13.95 10.30 -2.66
C ALA A 251 14.35 9.02 -1.92
N THR A 252 15.40 8.33 -2.32
CA THR A 252 15.88 7.09 -1.69
C THR A 252 16.34 7.31 -0.26
N ALA A 253 16.78 8.52 0.11
CA ALA A 253 17.21 8.82 1.48
C ALA A 253 16.05 8.85 2.47
N LYS A 254 14.87 9.28 2.04
CA LYS A 254 13.67 9.37 2.87
C LYS A 254 12.41 9.01 2.07
N PRO A 255 12.21 7.75 1.68
CA PRO A 255 11.09 7.34 0.84
C PRO A 255 9.71 7.61 1.42
N TRP A 256 9.61 7.80 2.75
CA TRP A 256 8.36 8.13 3.46
C TRP A 256 8.03 9.62 3.50
N ALA A 257 8.95 10.50 3.03
CA ALA A 257 8.76 11.93 3.15
C ALA A 257 7.70 12.43 2.16
N TRP A 258 6.52 12.77 2.69
CA TRP A 258 5.54 13.52 1.93
C TRP A 258 6.09 14.91 1.63
N ARG A 259 6.30 15.19 0.35
CA ARG A 259 6.57 16.53 -0.14
C ARG A 259 5.26 17.16 -0.59
N HIS A 260 5.04 18.41 -0.20
CA HIS A 260 3.88 19.13 -0.73
C HIS A 260 4.09 19.41 -2.21
N LEU A 261 2.99 19.39 -2.99
CA LEU A 261 3.01 19.70 -4.43
C LEU A 261 3.63 21.06 -4.79
N ASN A 262 3.87 21.90 -3.77
CA ASN A 262 4.47 23.24 -3.89
C ASN A 262 5.95 23.29 -3.48
N ASP A 263 6.59 22.13 -3.24
CA ASP A 263 8.03 22.12 -2.96
C ASP A 263 8.78 22.50 -4.25
N ILE A 264 9.20 23.75 -4.29
CA ILE A 264 9.89 24.35 -5.43
C ILE A 264 11.29 23.72 -5.53
N GLY A 265 11.67 23.30 -6.74
CA GLY A 265 13.04 22.87 -7.04
C GLY A 265 13.27 21.36 -6.98
N LEU A 266 12.25 20.53 -6.79
CA LEU A 266 12.40 19.08 -6.95
C LEU A 266 12.61 18.75 -8.44
N VAL A 267 13.67 17.99 -8.72
CA VAL A 267 13.95 17.47 -10.06
C VAL A 267 13.32 16.09 -10.16
N GLN A 268 12.42 15.92 -11.15
CA GLN A 268 11.79 14.62 -11.40
C GLN A 268 12.83 13.57 -11.81
N ASP A 269 12.72 12.37 -11.23
CA ASP A 269 13.51 11.19 -11.59
C ASP A 269 12.60 9.95 -11.70
N GLN A 270 12.09 9.72 -12.92
CA GLN A 270 11.24 8.57 -13.20
C GLN A 270 12.04 7.27 -13.36
N ASP A 271 13.32 7.36 -13.72
CA ASP A 271 14.18 6.18 -13.87
C ASP A 271 14.47 5.56 -12.50
N MET A 272 14.84 6.39 -11.52
CA MET A 272 15.02 5.94 -10.15
C MET A 272 13.73 5.33 -9.60
N GLN A 273 12.57 6.00 -9.74
CA GLN A 273 11.28 5.47 -9.28
C GLN A 273 10.97 4.12 -9.91
N SER A 274 11.11 4.00 -11.24
CA SER A 274 10.86 2.78 -11.98
C SER A 274 11.72 1.63 -11.47
N HIS A 275 13.01 1.87 -11.31
CA HIS A 275 13.98 0.88 -10.86
C HIS A 275 13.69 0.36 -9.44
N ILE A 276 13.40 1.27 -8.52
CA ILE A 276 13.05 0.90 -7.14
C ILE A 276 11.74 0.10 -7.09
N VAL A 277 10.72 0.49 -7.87
CA VAL A 277 9.46 -0.27 -7.96
C VAL A 277 9.70 -1.67 -8.50
N GLU A 278 10.56 -1.81 -9.53
CA GLU A 278 10.95 -3.13 -10.05
C GLU A 278 11.64 -4.00 -8.99
N ILE A 279 12.61 -3.45 -8.26
CA ILE A 279 13.32 -4.17 -7.21
C ILE A 279 12.34 -4.68 -6.15
N TRP A 280 11.41 -3.82 -5.67
CA TRP A 280 10.39 -4.22 -4.72
C TRP A 280 9.53 -5.37 -5.23
N ILE A 281 8.99 -5.27 -6.46
CA ILE A 281 8.13 -6.32 -7.02
C ILE A 281 8.90 -7.64 -7.16
N LYS A 282 10.12 -7.60 -7.72
CA LYS A 282 10.97 -8.79 -7.88
C LYS A 282 11.34 -9.42 -6.52
N ALA A 283 11.77 -8.61 -5.56
CA ALA A 283 12.15 -9.07 -4.22
C ALA A 283 10.98 -9.73 -3.47
N LEU A 284 9.77 -9.16 -3.62
CA LEU A 284 8.53 -9.65 -2.98
C LEU A 284 7.88 -10.83 -3.72
N THR A 285 8.41 -11.25 -4.88
CA THR A 285 7.96 -12.47 -5.57
C THR A 285 8.52 -13.70 -4.87
N LYS A 286 8.03 -13.97 -3.66
CA LYS A 286 8.41 -15.10 -2.80
C LYS A 286 7.19 -15.96 -2.50
N GLU A 287 7.38 -17.27 -2.30
CA GLU A 287 6.30 -18.20 -2.02
C GLU A 287 5.51 -17.82 -0.76
N TRP A 288 6.21 -17.45 0.32
CA TRP A 288 5.59 -17.08 1.59
C TRP A 288 4.79 -15.76 1.54
N ASN A 289 5.09 -14.88 0.58
CA ASN A 289 4.42 -13.59 0.47
C ASN A 289 3.12 -13.71 -0.34
N LYS A 290 1.99 -13.29 0.25
CA LYS A 290 0.68 -13.28 -0.39
C LYS A 290 0.54 -12.19 -1.46
N GLY A 291 1.44 -11.20 -1.48
CA GLY A 291 1.53 -10.16 -2.51
C GLY A 291 1.82 -8.77 -2.00
N VAL A 292 1.58 -7.77 -2.84
CA VAL A 292 1.97 -6.38 -2.60
C VAL A 292 0.96 -5.39 -3.16
N LEU A 293 0.75 -4.29 -2.43
CA LEU A 293 0.08 -3.09 -2.91
C LEU A 293 1.10 -1.97 -3.11
N LEU A 294 1.10 -1.38 -4.30
CA LEU A 294 1.90 -0.19 -4.58
C LEU A 294 1.23 1.06 -4.00
N TRP A 295 2.00 1.95 -3.45
CA TRP A 295 1.60 3.28 -3.07
C TRP A 295 2.14 4.26 -4.10
N SER A 296 1.29 4.91 -4.95
CA SER A 296 -0.16 4.86 -5.00
C SER A 296 -0.67 4.95 -6.45
N TRP A 297 -1.99 4.95 -6.61
CA TRP A 297 -2.68 5.19 -7.87
C TRP A 297 -3.87 6.11 -7.64
N PHE A 298 -4.11 7.09 -8.53
CA PHE A 298 -5.28 7.96 -8.46
C PHE A 298 -6.41 7.48 -9.38
N ASN A 299 -7.65 7.76 -8.98
CA ASN A 299 -8.82 7.49 -9.80
C ASN A 299 -8.93 8.38 -11.05
N ASP A 300 -8.12 9.43 -11.16
CA ASP A 300 -8.00 10.26 -12.35
C ASP A 300 -6.98 9.62 -13.32
N PRO A 301 -7.38 9.23 -14.55
CA PRO A 301 -6.47 8.63 -15.51
C PRO A 301 -5.36 9.59 -16.00
N ASP A 302 -5.56 10.89 -15.82
CA ASP A 302 -4.62 11.93 -16.22
C ASP A 302 -3.61 12.30 -15.12
N ALA A 303 -3.68 11.66 -13.93
CA ALA A 303 -2.74 11.90 -12.83
C ALA A 303 -1.33 11.40 -13.15
N GLY A 304 -0.32 11.98 -12.49
CA GLY A 304 1.09 11.62 -12.70
C GLY A 304 1.70 12.26 -13.93
N GLY A 305 2.60 11.53 -14.60
CA GLY A 305 3.26 11.97 -15.84
C GLY A 305 4.42 12.93 -15.64
N ILE A 306 4.70 13.69 -16.72
CA ILE A 306 5.83 14.64 -16.74
C ILE A 306 5.58 15.77 -15.72
N GLY A 307 6.59 16.05 -14.89
CA GLY A 307 6.54 17.07 -13.85
C GLY A 307 5.92 16.62 -12.52
N ASP A 308 5.24 15.46 -12.46
CA ASP A 308 4.78 14.90 -11.20
C ASP A 308 5.94 14.22 -10.46
N THR A 309 6.26 14.70 -9.28
CA THR A 309 7.33 14.18 -8.40
C THR A 309 6.80 13.28 -7.28
N GLY A 310 5.50 12.99 -7.27
CA GLY A 310 4.83 12.19 -6.24
C GLY A 310 5.02 10.68 -6.40
N TYR A 311 4.32 9.94 -5.56
CA TYR A 311 4.41 8.47 -5.48
C TYR A 311 3.70 7.75 -6.63
N THR A 312 2.68 8.37 -7.22
CA THR A 312 1.92 7.65 -8.26
C THR A 312 2.82 7.20 -9.40
N ILE A 313 2.60 5.97 -9.84
CA ILE A 313 3.32 5.40 -10.98
C ILE A 313 2.65 5.78 -12.33
N GLN A 314 1.43 6.36 -12.28
CA GLN A 314 0.62 6.66 -13.46
C GLN A 314 1.33 7.60 -14.44
N ASN A 315 1.24 7.27 -15.74
CA ASN A 315 1.84 8.06 -16.82
C ASN A 315 3.35 8.28 -16.68
N LYS A 316 4.04 7.38 -15.97
CA LYS A 316 5.48 7.39 -15.71
C LYS A 316 6.12 6.06 -16.14
N LYS A 317 7.45 6.01 -16.23
CA LYS A 317 8.21 4.79 -16.58
C LYS A 317 7.90 3.61 -15.64
N ALA A 318 7.62 3.87 -14.37
CA ALA A 318 7.26 2.85 -13.39
C ALA A 318 5.95 2.12 -13.74
N GLU A 319 5.01 2.73 -14.45
CA GLU A 319 3.80 2.04 -14.93
C GLU A 319 4.13 0.96 -15.97
N GLU A 320 5.02 1.25 -16.91
CA GLU A 320 5.46 0.27 -17.92
C GLU A 320 6.27 -0.87 -17.26
N ALA A 321 7.10 -0.56 -16.28
CA ALA A 321 7.81 -1.56 -15.51
C ALA A 321 6.85 -2.53 -14.78
N VAL A 322 5.80 -1.99 -14.15
CA VAL A 322 4.75 -2.79 -13.51
C VAL A 322 4.02 -3.66 -14.53
N LYS A 323 3.66 -3.11 -15.68
CA LYS A 323 3.03 -3.86 -16.77
C LYS A 323 3.90 -5.02 -17.24
N CYS A 324 5.19 -4.78 -17.45
CA CYS A 324 6.14 -5.83 -17.81
C CYS A 324 6.17 -6.96 -16.76
N LEU A 325 6.28 -6.63 -15.47
CA LEU A 325 6.44 -7.62 -14.39
C LEU A 325 5.15 -8.38 -14.07
N TRP A 326 3.98 -7.77 -14.22
CA TRP A 326 2.71 -8.36 -13.82
C TRP A 326 1.92 -8.97 -14.97
N LYS A 327 2.16 -8.53 -16.21
CA LYS A 327 1.51 -9.06 -17.43
C LYS A 327 2.45 -9.88 -18.30
N GLY A 328 3.77 -9.72 -18.14
CA GLY A 328 4.75 -10.27 -19.08
C GLY A 328 4.82 -9.54 -20.42
N ASP A 329 4.21 -8.37 -20.51
CA ASP A 329 4.19 -7.53 -21.71
C ASP A 329 5.28 -6.46 -21.57
N CYS A 330 6.52 -6.88 -21.89
CA CYS A 330 7.70 -6.03 -21.85
C CYS A 330 7.97 -5.50 -23.25
N ASP A 331 7.82 -4.19 -23.46
CA ASP A 331 8.30 -3.57 -24.69
C ASP A 331 9.83 -3.74 -24.79
N VAL A 332 10.30 -4.38 -25.86
CA VAL A 332 11.72 -4.75 -26.08
C VAL A 332 12.61 -3.52 -26.34
N ASN A 333 12.08 -2.31 -26.19
CA ASN A 333 12.73 -1.02 -26.50
C ASN A 333 12.83 -0.09 -25.28
N VAL A 334 13.35 -0.57 -24.14
CA VAL A 334 13.77 0.31 -23.05
C VAL A 334 15.26 0.17 -22.81
#